data_c07be51109d5598ffeed22c7c1379280
#
_entry.id   c07be51109d5598ffeed22c7c1379280
#
_cell.length_a   1.000
_cell.length_b   1.000
_cell.length_c   1.000
_cell.angle_alpha   90.00
_cell.angle_beta   90.00
_cell.angle_gamma   90.00
#
_symmetry.space_group_name_H-M   'P 1'
#
loop_
_entity.id
_entity.type
_entity.pdbx_description
1 polymer ?
#
loop_
_entity_poly.entity_id
_entity_poly.type
_entity_poly.pdbx_seq_one_letter_code
_entity_poly.pdbx_strand_id
1 'polypeptide(L)'
;MTYQKFNGPSDKISIYIEGDGRAWETKHELSDDPTPSNPVALRLAAVDPANNVAYIARPGQYSPSGIPDCDSKYWSGRRLATEVVESMDSVIDILKEKSGAKYLELVGYSGGGAIAVLVAATRHDVVALRTVAGNLDTRAFCKYHHVSPLDGSMNPLDVAQKVAHIPQRHFVGSKDKIVPSAIAESFIKMEGDKDYERITVVDGVSHSDGWQKRWRELLSISCK
;
A
#
# COMPACT_ATOMS: atom_id res chain seq x y z
N MET A 1 -1.45 -14.22 4.16
CA MET A 1 -1.90 -14.82 2.88
C MET A 1 -1.20 -14.16 1.71
N THR A 2 -0.83 -14.93 0.66
CA THR A 2 -0.26 -14.41 -0.60
C THR A 2 -0.98 -15.04 -1.79
N TYR A 3 -1.03 -14.31 -2.91
CA TYR A 3 -1.40 -14.82 -4.23
C TYR A 3 -0.25 -14.56 -5.20
N GLN A 4 -0.01 -15.47 -6.14
CA GLN A 4 1.12 -15.40 -7.07
C GLN A 4 0.68 -15.79 -8.49
N LYS A 5 1.14 -15.02 -9.46
CA LYS A 5 1.05 -15.31 -10.89
C LYS A 5 2.44 -15.13 -11.49
N PHE A 6 3.13 -16.24 -11.78
CA PHE A 6 4.45 -16.25 -12.40
C PHE A 6 4.36 -16.95 -13.75
N ASN A 7 4.28 -16.16 -14.83
CA ASN A 7 3.99 -16.63 -16.20
C ASN A 7 5.24 -16.71 -17.08
N GLY A 8 6.42 -16.52 -16.51
CA GLY A 8 7.67 -16.63 -17.27
C GLY A 8 8.78 -15.72 -16.78
N PRO A 9 9.95 -15.80 -17.43
CA PRO A 9 11.10 -15.01 -17.02
C PRO A 9 10.84 -13.52 -17.10
N SER A 10 11.16 -12.79 -16.04
CA SER A 10 11.14 -11.34 -15.99
C SER A 10 12.11 -10.87 -14.93
N ASP A 11 12.90 -9.84 -15.24
CA ASP A 11 13.77 -9.23 -14.24
C ASP A 11 12.99 -8.44 -13.16
N LYS A 12 11.67 -8.28 -13.33
CA LYS A 12 10.80 -7.52 -12.42
C LYS A 12 9.64 -8.36 -11.91
N ILE A 13 9.20 -8.06 -10.70
CA ILE A 13 7.97 -8.53 -10.10
C ILE A 13 7.16 -7.35 -9.56
N SER A 14 5.86 -7.31 -9.86
CA SER A 14 4.91 -6.36 -9.26
C SER A 14 4.35 -6.93 -7.97
N ILE A 15 4.60 -6.27 -6.85
CA ILE A 15 4.12 -6.67 -5.52
C ILE A 15 2.97 -5.74 -5.10
N TYR A 16 1.79 -6.30 -4.92
CA TYR A 16 0.59 -5.61 -4.47
C TYR A 16 0.38 -5.81 -2.97
N ILE A 17 0.30 -4.71 -2.20
CA ILE A 17 0.15 -4.73 -0.75
C ILE A 17 -1.23 -4.22 -0.39
N GLU A 18 -2.00 -5.04 0.37
CA GLU A 18 -3.38 -4.72 0.74
C GLU A 18 -3.45 -3.59 1.77
N GLY A 19 -4.61 -2.90 1.77
CA GLY A 19 -4.96 -1.91 2.76
C GLY A 19 -5.26 -2.51 4.14
N ASP A 20 -5.68 -1.65 5.07
CA ASP A 20 -5.96 -2.05 6.46
C ASP A 20 -7.17 -3.00 6.60
N GLY A 21 -7.95 -3.17 5.52
CA GLY A 21 -9.12 -4.04 5.50
C GLY A 21 -10.25 -3.53 6.40
N ARG A 22 -10.95 -4.46 7.06
CA ARG A 22 -12.00 -4.15 8.03
C ARG A 22 -11.41 -4.12 9.45
N ALA A 23 -10.44 -3.22 9.67
CA ALA A 23 -9.78 -3.08 10.96
C ALA A 23 -10.72 -2.65 12.11
N TRP A 24 -11.82 -1.97 11.77
CA TRP A 24 -12.81 -1.44 12.71
C TRP A 24 -14.22 -1.79 12.25
N GLU A 25 -15.06 -2.25 13.19
CA GLU A 25 -16.51 -2.44 12.97
C GLU A 25 -17.25 -1.10 13.07
N THR A 26 -16.88 -0.28 14.04
CA THR A 26 -17.38 1.08 14.26
C THR A 26 -16.20 2.02 14.54
N LYS A 27 -16.47 3.30 14.76
CA LYS A 27 -15.41 4.26 15.16
C LYS A 27 -14.69 3.91 16.47
N HIS A 28 -15.27 3.07 17.30
CA HIS A 28 -14.79 2.79 18.66
C HIS A 28 -14.62 1.29 18.95
N GLU A 29 -14.95 0.42 17.99
CA GLU A 29 -14.92 -1.02 18.16
C GLU A 29 -14.01 -1.63 17.10
N LEU A 30 -12.95 -2.32 17.55
CA LEU A 30 -12.05 -3.06 16.67
C LEU A 30 -12.76 -4.30 16.11
N SER A 31 -12.45 -4.63 14.88
CA SER A 31 -12.87 -5.91 14.30
C SER A 31 -12.03 -7.06 14.86
N ASP A 32 -12.68 -8.19 15.09
CA ASP A 32 -11.99 -9.45 15.41
C ASP A 32 -11.32 -10.06 14.17
N ASP A 33 -11.77 -9.67 12.96
CA ASP A 33 -11.19 -10.11 11.68
C ASP A 33 -11.01 -8.93 10.73
N PRO A 34 -9.76 -8.44 10.54
CA PRO A 34 -9.46 -7.33 9.67
C PRO A 34 -9.49 -7.68 8.17
N THR A 35 -9.91 -8.90 7.79
CA THR A 35 -9.99 -9.33 6.40
C THR A 35 -10.89 -8.40 5.60
N PRO A 36 -10.42 -7.82 4.47
CA PRO A 36 -11.24 -6.93 3.66
C PRO A 36 -12.36 -7.69 2.95
N SER A 37 -13.60 -7.17 3.03
CA SER A 37 -14.72 -7.66 2.22
C SER A 37 -14.55 -7.29 0.73
N ASN A 38 -13.81 -6.20 0.45
CA ASN A 38 -13.43 -5.76 -0.89
C ASN A 38 -11.92 -5.63 -0.99
N PRO A 39 -11.18 -6.71 -1.33
CA PRO A 39 -9.72 -6.68 -1.40
C PRO A 39 -9.25 -5.95 -2.67
N VAL A 40 -9.08 -4.64 -2.55
CA VAL A 40 -8.77 -3.77 -3.71
C VAL A 40 -7.43 -4.13 -4.32
N ALA A 41 -6.37 -4.25 -3.53
CA ALA A 41 -5.04 -4.58 -4.07
C ALA A 41 -5.01 -5.95 -4.77
N LEU A 42 -5.73 -6.96 -4.23
CA LEU A 42 -5.87 -8.26 -4.89
C LEU A 42 -6.56 -8.14 -6.26
N ARG A 43 -7.61 -7.33 -6.35
CA ARG A 43 -8.34 -7.10 -7.61
C ARG A 43 -7.48 -6.37 -8.63
N LEU A 44 -6.62 -5.46 -8.20
CA LEU A 44 -5.66 -4.77 -9.06
C LEU A 44 -4.59 -5.75 -9.55
N ALA A 45 -4.02 -6.56 -8.67
CA ALA A 45 -3.06 -7.61 -9.02
C ALA A 45 -3.61 -8.60 -10.05
N ALA A 46 -4.89 -8.99 -9.91
CA ALA A 46 -5.55 -9.94 -10.82
C ALA A 46 -5.66 -9.44 -12.27
N VAL A 47 -5.71 -8.13 -12.49
CA VAL A 47 -5.83 -7.53 -13.83
C VAL A 47 -4.51 -6.93 -14.35
N ASP A 48 -3.43 -6.97 -13.58
CA ASP A 48 -2.10 -6.53 -13.99
C ASP A 48 -1.59 -7.45 -15.14
N PRO A 49 -1.19 -6.90 -16.29
CA PRO A 49 -0.70 -7.68 -17.42
C PRO A 49 0.75 -8.17 -17.24
N ALA A 50 1.46 -7.75 -16.20
CA ALA A 50 2.86 -8.15 -15.99
C ALA A 50 3.02 -9.67 -15.85
N ASN A 51 4.18 -10.19 -16.24
CA ASN A 51 4.48 -11.63 -16.17
C ASN A 51 4.54 -12.13 -14.74
N ASN A 52 5.20 -11.39 -13.85
CA ASN A 52 5.35 -11.76 -12.46
C ASN A 52 4.60 -10.75 -11.57
N VAL A 53 3.54 -11.22 -10.96
CA VAL A 53 2.68 -10.44 -10.06
C VAL A 53 2.46 -11.23 -8.78
N ALA A 54 2.60 -10.57 -7.64
CA ALA A 54 2.23 -11.14 -6.37
C ALA A 54 1.39 -10.16 -5.55
N TYR A 55 0.54 -10.71 -4.70
CA TYR A 55 -0.27 -9.99 -3.73
C TYR A 55 0.08 -10.46 -2.33
N ILE A 56 0.10 -9.51 -1.39
CA ILE A 56 0.35 -9.76 0.03
C ILE A 56 -0.77 -9.13 0.86
N ALA A 57 -1.45 -9.94 1.67
CA ALA A 57 -2.37 -9.48 2.69
C ALA A 57 -1.59 -8.91 3.90
N ARG A 58 -2.26 -8.08 4.70
CA ARG A 58 -1.69 -7.54 5.93
C ARG A 58 -1.74 -8.58 7.08
N PRO A 59 -0.93 -8.42 8.15
CA PRO A 59 -1.04 -9.23 9.35
C PRO A 59 -2.49 -9.25 9.89
N GLY A 60 -2.94 -10.43 10.31
CA GLY A 60 -4.30 -10.66 10.80
C GLY A 60 -5.35 -10.93 9.72
N GLN A 61 -5.11 -10.53 8.47
CA GLN A 61 -6.06 -10.77 7.37
C GLN A 61 -6.00 -12.23 6.89
N TYR A 62 -7.15 -12.81 6.59
CA TYR A 62 -7.30 -14.19 6.10
C TYR A 62 -6.67 -15.24 7.02
N SER A 63 -6.58 -14.93 8.31
CA SER A 63 -6.12 -15.88 9.31
C SER A 63 -7.22 -16.89 9.61
N PRO A 64 -6.91 -18.21 9.64
CA PRO A 64 -7.88 -19.19 10.10
C PRO A 64 -8.31 -18.87 11.54
N SER A 65 -9.60 -19.02 11.83
CA SER A 65 -10.12 -18.87 13.18
C SER A 65 -9.36 -19.79 14.13
N GLY A 66 -8.72 -19.24 15.15
CA GLY A 66 -7.97 -20.01 16.16
C GLY A 66 -6.45 -19.98 16.04
N ILE A 67 -5.87 -19.17 15.14
CA ILE A 67 -4.42 -18.88 15.20
C ILE A 67 -4.17 -17.85 16.32
N PRO A 68 -3.44 -18.20 17.40
CA PRO A 68 -3.32 -17.38 18.60
C PRO A 68 -2.48 -16.10 18.44
N ASP A 69 -1.71 -15.95 17.36
CA ASP A 69 -0.55 -15.06 17.36
C ASP A 69 -0.70 -13.75 16.59
N CYS A 70 -1.92 -13.35 16.18
CA CYS A 70 -2.11 -12.05 15.55
C CYS A 70 -2.88 -11.11 16.49
N ASP A 71 -2.14 -10.34 17.26
CA ASP A 71 -2.66 -9.34 18.20
C ASP A 71 -3.32 -8.19 17.41
N SER A 72 -4.50 -7.76 17.86
CA SER A 72 -5.28 -6.68 17.26
C SER A 72 -4.54 -5.34 17.18
N LYS A 73 -3.46 -5.16 17.94
CA LYS A 73 -2.58 -3.99 17.80
C LYS A 73 -2.03 -3.85 16.39
N TYR A 74 -1.85 -4.96 15.62
CA TYR A 74 -1.26 -4.96 14.28
C TYR A 74 -2.23 -4.58 13.17
N TRP A 75 -3.52 -4.41 13.47
CA TRP A 75 -4.47 -3.73 12.57
C TRP A 75 -5.10 -2.48 13.17
N SER A 76 -4.61 -2.06 14.36
CA SER A 76 -5.01 -0.82 15.01
C SER A 76 -3.84 0.17 15.13
N GLY A 77 -3.44 0.56 16.32
CA GLY A 77 -2.41 1.58 16.57
C GLY A 77 -1.01 1.22 16.04
N ARG A 78 -0.65 -0.06 16.01
CA ARG A 78 0.67 -0.55 15.56
C ARG A 78 0.67 -1.15 14.15
N ARG A 79 -0.31 -0.80 13.32
CA ARG A 79 -0.47 -1.37 11.97
C ARG A 79 0.68 -1.04 11.00
N LEU A 80 1.52 -0.05 11.33
CA LEU A 80 2.73 0.32 10.60
C LEU A 80 3.97 0.25 11.51
N ALA A 81 3.94 -0.58 12.56
CA ALA A 81 5.08 -0.79 13.43
C ALA A 81 6.26 -1.39 12.67
N THR A 82 7.47 -1.20 13.19
CA THR A 82 8.70 -1.70 12.55
C THR A 82 8.62 -3.19 12.27
N GLU A 83 8.15 -3.99 13.23
CA GLU A 83 8.00 -5.43 13.07
C GLU A 83 6.98 -5.85 12.00
N VAL A 84 5.96 -5.00 11.76
CA VAL A 84 5.01 -5.21 10.63
C VAL A 84 5.70 -4.95 9.30
N VAL A 85 6.44 -3.86 9.18
CA VAL A 85 7.17 -3.51 7.96
C VAL A 85 8.22 -4.58 7.64
N GLU A 86 9.00 -5.03 8.63
CA GLU A 86 10.00 -6.09 8.50
C GLU A 86 9.37 -7.43 8.08
N SER A 87 8.23 -7.78 8.65
CA SER A 87 7.49 -8.99 8.27
C SER A 87 7.02 -8.93 6.82
N MET A 88 6.50 -7.78 6.38
CA MET A 88 6.07 -7.59 5.00
C MET A 88 7.27 -7.64 4.03
N ASP A 89 8.39 -7.03 4.41
CA ASP A 89 9.63 -7.04 3.63
C ASP A 89 10.19 -8.47 3.46
N SER A 90 10.17 -9.27 4.53
CA SER A 90 10.57 -10.69 4.49
C SER A 90 9.70 -11.50 3.51
N VAL A 91 8.39 -11.24 3.46
CA VAL A 91 7.50 -11.90 2.47
C VAL A 91 7.83 -11.45 1.05
N ILE A 92 8.17 -10.18 0.85
CA ILE A 92 8.60 -9.64 -0.45
C ILE A 92 9.86 -10.35 -0.93
N ASP A 93 10.84 -10.58 -0.05
CA ASP A 93 12.06 -11.32 -0.41
C ASP A 93 11.77 -12.75 -0.87
N ILE A 94 10.90 -13.47 -0.15
CA ILE A 94 10.48 -14.82 -0.54
C ILE A 94 9.81 -14.83 -1.93
N LEU A 95 8.95 -13.84 -2.21
CA LEU A 95 8.24 -13.74 -3.48
C LEU A 95 9.19 -13.36 -4.63
N LYS A 96 10.12 -12.45 -4.36
CA LYS A 96 11.17 -12.06 -5.30
C LYS A 96 12.04 -13.24 -5.68
N GLU A 97 12.53 -14.00 -4.70
CA GLU A 97 13.32 -15.21 -4.91
C GLU A 97 12.57 -16.25 -5.76
N LYS A 98 11.31 -16.56 -5.38
CA LYS A 98 10.46 -17.51 -6.12
C LYS A 98 10.21 -17.11 -7.56
N SER A 99 10.12 -15.82 -7.85
CA SER A 99 9.89 -15.32 -9.22
C SER A 99 11.15 -15.25 -10.06
N GLY A 100 12.33 -15.32 -9.45
CA GLY A 100 13.62 -15.10 -10.09
C GLY A 100 13.88 -13.63 -10.50
N ALA A 101 13.03 -12.70 -10.04
CA ALA A 101 13.15 -11.27 -10.37
C ALA A 101 14.33 -10.63 -9.63
N LYS A 102 14.96 -9.64 -10.28
CA LYS A 102 16.03 -8.83 -9.70
C LYS A 102 15.49 -7.56 -9.06
N TYR A 103 14.39 -7.02 -9.61
CA TYR A 103 13.82 -5.72 -9.26
C TYR A 103 12.36 -5.82 -8.84
N LEU A 104 11.94 -4.88 -8.01
CA LEU A 104 10.60 -4.77 -7.46
C LEU A 104 9.87 -3.56 -8.04
N GLU A 105 8.62 -3.75 -8.42
CA GLU A 105 7.64 -2.70 -8.59
C GLU A 105 6.60 -2.83 -7.46
N LEU A 106 6.60 -1.89 -6.51
CA LEU A 106 5.70 -1.93 -5.38
C LEU A 106 4.41 -1.17 -5.68
N VAL A 107 3.28 -1.78 -5.36
CA VAL A 107 1.95 -1.17 -5.49
C VAL A 107 1.22 -1.33 -4.17
N GLY A 108 0.99 -0.23 -3.46
CA GLY A 108 0.31 -0.26 -2.18
C GLY A 108 -1.06 0.43 -2.22
N TYR A 109 -2.10 -0.23 -1.70
CA TYR A 109 -3.43 0.36 -1.56
C TYR A 109 -3.66 0.85 -0.13
N SER A 110 -4.17 2.08 0.05
CA SER A 110 -4.55 2.64 1.36
C SER A 110 -3.41 2.51 2.39
N GLY A 111 -3.60 1.82 3.51
CA GLY A 111 -2.54 1.48 4.47
C GLY A 111 -1.41 0.64 3.87
N GLY A 112 -1.67 -0.16 2.82
CA GLY A 112 -0.63 -0.85 2.05
C GLY A 112 0.28 0.10 1.28
N GLY A 113 -0.21 1.28 0.90
CA GLY A 113 0.60 2.37 0.34
C GLY A 113 1.66 2.87 1.34
N ALA A 114 1.26 2.98 2.61
CA ALA A 114 2.19 3.31 3.69
C ALA A 114 3.30 2.24 3.83
N ILE A 115 2.92 0.95 3.83
CA ILE A 115 3.89 -0.16 3.88
C ILE A 115 4.82 -0.13 2.67
N ALA A 116 4.29 0.07 1.45
CA ALA A 116 5.10 0.11 0.24
C ALA A 116 6.20 1.18 0.31
N VAL A 117 5.86 2.38 0.81
CA VAL A 117 6.83 3.46 1.04
C VAL A 117 7.86 3.09 2.10
N LEU A 118 7.41 2.56 3.25
CA LEU A 118 8.30 2.21 4.37
C LEU A 118 9.28 1.10 3.99
N VAL A 119 8.83 0.09 3.26
CA VAL A 119 9.69 -0.97 2.70
C VAL A 119 10.66 -0.39 1.65
N ALA A 120 10.17 0.43 0.71
CA ALA A 120 11.02 1.04 -0.31
C ALA A 120 12.15 1.88 0.29
N ALA A 121 11.93 2.50 1.46
CA ALA A 121 12.92 3.35 2.13
C ALA A 121 14.15 2.58 2.68
N THR A 122 14.08 1.25 2.76
CA THR A 122 15.16 0.38 3.26
C THR A 122 15.80 -0.48 2.16
N ARG A 123 15.29 -0.39 0.92
CA ARG A 123 15.68 -1.25 -0.20
C ARG A 123 16.40 -0.48 -1.31
N HIS A 124 17.18 -1.20 -2.11
CA HIS A 124 17.91 -0.66 -3.28
C HIS A 124 17.46 -1.30 -4.60
N ASP A 125 16.53 -2.23 -4.56
CA ASP A 125 16.04 -3.00 -5.71
C ASP A 125 14.63 -2.60 -6.16
N VAL A 126 14.04 -1.57 -5.53
CA VAL A 126 12.75 -1.00 -5.93
C VAL A 126 12.96 -0.04 -7.09
N VAL A 127 12.40 -0.37 -8.25
CA VAL A 127 12.54 0.43 -9.49
C VAL A 127 11.27 1.22 -9.85
N ALA A 128 10.17 0.96 -9.18
CA ALA A 128 8.94 1.76 -9.27
C ALA A 128 8.11 1.63 -8.00
N LEU A 129 7.51 2.73 -7.57
CA LEU A 129 6.61 2.78 -6.43
C LEU A 129 5.29 3.41 -6.86
N ARG A 130 4.20 2.67 -6.72
CA ARG A 130 2.84 3.17 -6.96
C ARG A 130 2.00 3.06 -5.71
N THR A 131 1.20 4.09 -5.44
CA THR A 131 0.19 4.01 -4.39
C THR A 131 -1.19 4.31 -4.95
N VAL A 132 -2.18 3.62 -4.43
CA VAL A 132 -3.60 3.76 -4.79
C VAL A 132 -4.34 4.16 -3.53
N ALA A 133 -4.87 5.38 -3.48
CA ALA A 133 -5.50 5.93 -2.28
C ALA A 133 -4.60 5.77 -1.04
N GLY A 134 -3.27 5.97 -1.19
CA GLY A 134 -2.27 5.65 -0.17
C GLY A 134 -2.30 6.56 1.05
N ASN A 135 -2.28 5.98 2.25
CA ASN A 135 -2.14 6.74 3.50
C ASN A 135 -0.66 7.09 3.75
N LEU A 136 -0.18 8.15 3.11
CA LEU A 136 1.22 8.55 3.07
C LEU A 136 1.62 9.54 4.17
N ASP A 137 0.65 10.05 4.92
CA ASP A 137 0.85 10.89 6.10
C ASP A 137 -0.18 10.50 7.17
N THR A 138 0.23 9.61 8.09
CA THR A 138 -0.65 9.08 9.13
C THR A 138 -1.09 10.16 10.13
N ARG A 139 -0.26 11.18 10.36
CA ARG A 139 -0.60 12.29 11.25
C ARG A 139 -1.69 13.17 10.64
N ALA A 140 -1.55 13.53 9.37
CA ALA A 140 -2.58 14.29 8.66
C ALA A 140 -3.88 13.48 8.53
N PHE A 141 -3.79 12.17 8.27
CA PHE A 141 -4.93 11.26 8.23
C PHE A 141 -5.70 11.23 9.56
N CYS A 142 -5.00 11.03 10.69
CA CYS A 142 -5.62 11.00 12.00
C CYS A 142 -6.28 12.34 12.36
N LYS A 143 -5.62 13.45 12.03
CA LYS A 143 -6.15 14.80 12.21
C LYS A 143 -7.43 15.03 11.37
N TYR A 144 -7.43 14.60 10.11
CA TYR A 144 -8.58 14.74 9.19
C TYR A 144 -9.80 13.98 9.71
N HIS A 145 -9.60 12.75 10.21
CA HIS A 145 -10.68 11.91 10.72
C HIS A 145 -11.04 12.16 12.18
N HIS A 146 -10.34 13.05 12.87
CA HIS A 146 -10.51 13.30 14.32
C HIS A 146 -10.40 12.00 15.14
N VAL A 147 -9.39 11.20 14.84
CA VAL A 147 -9.08 9.96 15.58
C VAL A 147 -7.71 10.06 16.24
N SER A 148 -7.47 9.19 17.22
CA SER A 148 -6.19 9.14 17.95
C SER A 148 -5.02 8.87 17.00
N PRO A 149 -3.82 9.42 17.30
CA PRO A 149 -2.60 9.06 16.59
C PRO A 149 -2.35 7.56 16.59
N LEU A 150 -1.61 7.09 15.57
CA LEU A 150 -1.19 5.70 15.47
C LEU A 150 0.07 5.48 16.31
N ASP A 151 -0.10 5.40 17.64
CA ASP A 151 1.01 5.20 18.55
C ASP A 151 1.70 3.85 18.31
N GLY A 152 3.03 3.88 18.15
CA GLY A 152 3.82 2.70 17.80
C GLY A 152 3.85 2.33 16.32
N SER A 153 3.29 3.16 15.44
CA SER A 153 3.41 3.06 13.98
C SER A 153 4.39 4.08 13.43
N MET A 154 5.11 3.69 12.38
CA MET A 154 5.92 4.60 11.57
C MET A 154 5.02 5.50 10.73
N ASN A 155 5.52 6.69 10.34
CA ASN A 155 4.82 7.54 9.38
C ASN A 155 5.61 7.56 8.05
N PRO A 156 5.00 7.20 6.91
CA PRO A 156 5.66 7.27 5.60
C PRO A 156 6.26 8.65 5.29
N LEU A 157 5.61 9.72 5.76
CA LEU A 157 6.10 11.09 5.58
C LEU A 157 7.53 11.28 6.11
N ASP A 158 7.90 10.58 7.19
CA ASP A 158 9.22 10.74 7.83
C ASP A 158 10.37 10.13 7.00
N VAL A 159 10.03 9.30 6.00
CA VAL A 159 11.01 8.69 5.07
C VAL A 159 10.85 9.18 3.63
N ALA A 160 10.00 10.17 3.37
CA ALA A 160 9.69 10.67 2.03
C ALA A 160 10.95 11.00 1.22
N GLN A 161 11.91 11.71 1.80
CA GLN A 161 13.16 12.07 1.12
C GLN A 161 14.03 10.85 0.78
N LYS A 162 13.94 9.76 1.56
CA LYS A 162 14.71 8.53 1.28
C LYS A 162 14.25 7.81 0.01
N VAL A 163 12.97 7.96 -0.34
CA VAL A 163 12.37 7.33 -1.52
C VAL A 163 12.21 8.27 -2.71
N ALA A 164 12.55 9.56 -2.55
CA ALA A 164 12.38 10.59 -3.58
C ALA A 164 13.13 10.28 -4.90
N HIS A 165 14.19 9.49 -4.84
CA HIS A 165 14.97 9.05 -6.00
C HIS A 165 14.32 7.90 -6.79
N ILE A 166 13.34 7.21 -6.21
CA ILE A 166 12.62 6.10 -6.84
C ILE A 166 11.55 6.69 -7.77
N PRO A 167 11.40 6.24 -9.02
CA PRO A 167 10.28 6.62 -9.87
C PRO A 167 8.93 6.28 -9.22
N GLN A 168 8.06 7.27 -9.04
CA GLN A 168 6.82 7.12 -8.26
C GLN A 168 5.59 7.59 -9.01
N ARG A 169 4.42 7.04 -8.61
CA ARG A 169 3.11 7.51 -9.03
C ARG A 169 2.07 7.27 -7.93
N HIS A 170 1.39 8.33 -7.50
CA HIS A 170 0.37 8.29 -6.45
C HIS A 170 -1.00 8.56 -7.07
N PHE A 171 -1.85 7.54 -7.12
CA PHE A 171 -3.21 7.65 -7.63
C PHE A 171 -4.16 8.03 -6.49
N VAL A 172 -4.90 9.12 -6.66
CA VAL A 172 -5.89 9.61 -5.70
C VAL A 172 -7.27 9.66 -6.36
N GLY A 173 -8.30 9.20 -5.69
CA GLY A 173 -9.67 9.22 -6.21
C GLY A 173 -10.32 10.59 -6.01
N SER A 174 -10.96 11.16 -7.06
CA SER A 174 -11.63 12.46 -6.93
C SER A 174 -12.82 12.45 -5.96
N LYS A 175 -13.36 11.25 -5.66
CA LYS A 175 -14.46 11.03 -4.70
C LYS A 175 -14.00 10.35 -3.41
N ASP A 176 -12.69 10.22 -3.18
CA ASP A 176 -12.16 9.59 -1.98
C ASP A 176 -12.31 10.53 -0.77
N LYS A 177 -13.14 10.11 0.20
CA LYS A 177 -13.36 10.81 1.47
C LYS A 177 -12.64 10.14 2.64
N ILE A 178 -11.96 9.03 2.39
CA ILE A 178 -11.19 8.30 3.40
C ILE A 178 -9.73 8.75 3.37
N VAL A 179 -9.12 8.78 2.19
CA VAL A 179 -7.75 9.31 2.01
C VAL A 179 -7.81 10.43 0.97
N PRO A 180 -8.06 11.68 1.40
CA PRO A 180 -8.13 12.83 0.49
C PRO A 180 -6.77 13.12 -0.15
N SER A 181 -6.77 13.78 -1.32
CA SER A 181 -5.55 14.11 -2.09
C SER A 181 -4.50 14.84 -1.27
N ALA A 182 -4.92 15.66 -0.31
CA ALA A 182 -4.03 16.39 0.60
C ALA A 182 -3.02 15.49 1.34
N ILE A 183 -3.33 14.20 1.54
CA ILE A 183 -2.42 13.23 2.14
C ILE A 183 -1.25 12.91 1.20
N ALA A 184 -1.53 12.67 -0.08
CA ALA A 184 -0.48 12.48 -1.09
C ALA A 184 0.29 13.77 -1.36
N GLU A 185 -0.39 14.92 -1.39
CA GLU A 185 0.23 16.24 -1.57
C GLU A 185 1.22 16.57 -0.45
N SER A 186 0.87 16.25 0.81
CA SER A 186 1.77 16.38 1.97
C SER A 186 3.05 15.58 1.77
N PHE A 187 2.93 14.34 1.30
CA PHE A 187 4.06 13.44 1.07
C PHE A 187 4.98 13.96 -0.05
N ILE A 188 4.42 14.29 -1.20
CA ILE A 188 5.16 14.81 -2.37
C ILE A 188 5.88 16.13 -2.05
N LYS A 189 5.23 17.01 -1.29
CA LYS A 189 5.85 18.24 -0.83
C LYS A 189 7.07 17.97 0.06
N MET A 190 7.02 16.94 0.91
CA MET A 190 8.14 16.53 1.75
C MET A 190 9.29 15.94 0.94
N GLU A 191 9.02 15.28 -0.18
CA GLU A 191 10.04 14.84 -1.13
C GLU A 191 10.76 15.98 -1.85
N GLY A 192 10.17 17.19 -1.86
CA GLY A 192 10.70 18.37 -2.54
C GLY A 192 10.15 18.55 -3.96
N ASP A 193 9.18 17.74 -4.40
CA ASP A 193 8.46 17.93 -5.66
C ASP A 193 7.46 19.09 -5.51
N LYS A 194 7.68 20.16 -6.29
CA LYS A 194 6.87 21.37 -6.22
C LYS A 194 5.68 21.36 -7.18
N ASP A 195 5.72 20.51 -8.19
CA ASP A 195 4.77 20.54 -9.29
C ASP A 195 3.70 19.44 -9.18
N TYR A 196 3.78 18.62 -8.16
CA TYR A 196 2.86 17.49 -7.91
C TYR A 196 2.71 16.53 -9.09
N GLU A 197 3.68 16.48 -9.98
CA GLU A 197 3.65 15.67 -11.19
C GLU A 197 3.55 14.17 -10.93
N ARG A 198 3.90 13.73 -9.72
CA ARG A 198 3.79 12.34 -9.25
C ARG A 198 2.38 11.95 -8.82
N ILE A 199 1.47 12.93 -8.66
CA ILE A 199 0.07 12.68 -8.31
C ILE A 199 -0.77 12.58 -9.57
N THR A 200 -1.67 11.62 -9.61
CA THR A 200 -2.71 11.48 -10.64
C THR A 200 -4.06 11.38 -9.97
N VAL A 201 -4.89 12.41 -10.20
CA VAL A 201 -6.29 12.39 -9.75
C VAL A 201 -7.11 11.56 -10.73
N VAL A 202 -7.76 10.51 -10.23
CA VAL A 202 -8.61 9.62 -11.02
C VAL A 202 -10.06 10.01 -10.82
N ASP A 203 -10.67 10.57 -11.88
CA ASP A 203 -12.02 11.10 -11.77
C ASP A 203 -13.07 10.01 -11.57
N GLY A 204 -14.07 10.33 -10.71
CA GLY A 204 -15.21 9.47 -10.41
C GLY A 204 -14.90 8.29 -9.48
N VAL A 205 -13.64 8.10 -9.07
CA VAL A 205 -13.20 6.99 -8.23
C VAL A 205 -13.27 7.35 -6.76
N SER A 206 -13.80 6.45 -5.93
CA SER A 206 -13.86 6.58 -4.47
C SER A 206 -12.67 5.85 -3.81
N HIS A 207 -12.69 5.71 -2.47
CA HIS A 207 -11.62 4.98 -1.78
C HIS A 207 -11.47 3.54 -2.30
N SER A 208 -12.56 2.80 -2.40
CA SER A 208 -12.56 1.37 -2.72
C SER A 208 -13.15 1.01 -4.08
N ASP A 209 -13.83 1.96 -4.77
CA ASP A 209 -14.57 1.65 -5.98
C ASP A 209 -14.03 2.40 -7.20
N GLY A 210 -14.06 1.71 -8.33
CA GLY A 210 -13.67 2.26 -9.63
C GLY A 210 -12.23 1.92 -10.05
N TRP A 211 -11.35 1.57 -9.15
CA TRP A 211 -9.93 1.34 -9.41
C TRP A 211 -9.68 0.20 -10.39
N GLN A 212 -10.26 -0.98 -10.19
CA GLN A 212 -10.01 -2.16 -11.01
C GLN A 212 -10.33 -1.92 -12.50
N LYS A 213 -11.41 -1.20 -12.79
CA LYS A 213 -11.83 -0.90 -14.17
C LYS A 213 -10.85 -0.02 -14.91
N ARG A 214 -10.14 0.85 -14.19
CA ARG A 214 -9.19 1.81 -14.74
C ARG A 214 -7.74 1.32 -14.65
N TRP A 215 -7.48 0.22 -13.92
CA TRP A 215 -6.13 -0.13 -13.50
C TRP A 215 -5.14 -0.36 -14.65
N ARG A 216 -5.56 -1.04 -15.71
CA ARG A 216 -4.70 -1.25 -16.90
C ARG A 216 -4.30 0.06 -17.58
N GLU A 217 -5.21 1.02 -17.64
CA GLU A 217 -4.94 2.37 -18.14
C GLU A 217 -3.98 3.11 -17.21
N LEU A 218 -4.23 3.04 -15.90
CA LEU A 218 -3.39 3.70 -14.90
C LEU A 218 -1.96 3.14 -14.86
N LEU A 219 -1.78 1.85 -15.08
CA LEU A 219 -0.45 1.22 -15.20
C LEU A 219 0.36 1.75 -16.38
N SER A 220 -0.29 2.24 -17.45
CA SER A 220 0.40 2.84 -18.60
C SER A 220 0.97 4.24 -18.30
N ILE A 221 0.54 4.88 -17.21
CA ILE A 221 1.09 6.16 -16.77
C ILE A 221 2.46 5.92 -16.15
N SER A 222 3.49 6.56 -16.71
CA SER A 222 4.86 6.40 -16.22
C SER A 222 5.03 6.95 -14.80
N CYS A 223 5.82 6.26 -14.00
CA CYS A 223 6.38 6.84 -12.78
C CYS A 223 7.40 7.94 -13.14
N LYS A 224 7.45 8.98 -12.33
CA LYS A 224 8.38 10.13 -12.48
C LYS A 224 9.31 10.21 -11.29
#